data_9ae9a17ef199f272da08040c0b8a983e
#
_entry.id   9ae9a17ef199f272da08040c0b8a983e
#
_cell.length_a   1.000
_cell.length_b   1.000
_cell.length_c   1.000
_cell.angle_alpha   90.00
_cell.angle_beta   90.00
_cell.angle_gamma   90.00
#
_symmetry.space_group_name_H-M   'P 1'
#
loop_
_entity.id
_entity.type
_entity.pdbx_description
1 polymer ?
#
loop_
_entity_poly.entity_id
_entity_poly.type
_entity_poly.pdbx_seq_one_letter_code
_entity_poly.pdbx_strand_id
1 'polypeptide(L)'
;MNLEETMPLVFERSIPGRIGFSLPESDVPETKASDYFDQAYIRSVPADLPELSELEIMRHYTNLSNHNFGVDSGFYPLGSCTMKYNPKINEKVARFPGFANIHPNQPESSVQGALELLYDLQTSLVEITGMDEVTLQPAAGAHGEWTGLMLIRAFHEKNGDTKRTKVIIPDSAHGTNPASAAVAGFDVVTVKSNEKGLVDVADLKKVVGEDTAALMLTNPNTLGLFEKDIVEMAEIVHEAGGKLYYDGANLNAIMAKVRPGDMGFDVVHLNLHKTFTGPHGGGGPGSGPIGVKKELIPFLPTPVLTKKDEGYTFDYNYPDSIGRVKPYYGNFGINVRAYTYIRTMGPDGLKLVTEYAVLNANYMMRKLQEAYDLPFDQVCKHEFVLSGNRQKKLGVRTVDIAKRLLDHNFHPPTVYFPLIVGEAIMIEPTETESKETLDSFIDTMLKIAKEAVENPEIVQEAPHSTYVKRLDETRAARKPILRYQKEV
;
A
#
# COMPACT_ATOMS: atom_id res chain seq x y z
N MET A 1 24.20 -23.18 14.64
CA MET A 1 23.09 -23.70 13.79
C MET A 1 23.62 -23.73 12.37
N ASN A 2 23.57 -24.85 11.69
CA ASN A 2 23.90 -24.89 10.27
C ASN A 2 22.87 -24.04 9.51
N LEU A 3 23.31 -23.01 8.81
CA LEU A 3 22.49 -22.08 8.06
C LEU A 3 21.78 -22.73 6.83
N GLU A 4 22.05 -23.99 6.56
CA GLU A 4 21.52 -24.72 5.40
C GLU A 4 20.27 -25.58 5.69
N GLU A 5 19.87 -25.72 6.96
CA GLU A 5 18.65 -26.47 7.31
C GLU A 5 17.45 -25.54 7.29
N THR A 6 16.56 -25.75 6.31
CA THR A 6 15.24 -25.10 6.28
C THR A 6 14.44 -25.52 7.52
N MET A 7 13.69 -24.58 8.12
CA MET A 7 12.84 -24.92 9.25
C MET A 7 11.76 -25.91 8.83
N PRO A 8 11.61 -27.06 9.49
CA PRO A 8 10.61 -28.05 9.08
C PRO A 8 9.20 -27.47 9.18
N LEU A 9 8.35 -27.85 8.24
CA LEU A 9 6.94 -27.45 8.21
C LEU A 9 6.17 -28.01 9.41
N VAL A 10 5.06 -27.37 9.78
CA VAL A 10 4.18 -27.88 10.84
C VAL A 10 3.67 -29.30 10.57
N PHE A 11 3.48 -29.65 9.29
CA PHE A 11 3.10 -31.01 8.87
C PHE A 11 4.19 -32.04 9.13
N GLU A 12 5.46 -31.69 8.97
CA GLU A 12 6.62 -32.55 9.22
C GLU A 12 6.88 -32.73 10.73
N ARG A 13 6.39 -31.78 11.54
CA ARG A 13 6.50 -31.82 13.01
C ARG A 13 5.30 -32.46 13.70
N SER A 14 4.26 -32.82 12.94
CA SER A 14 3.05 -33.43 13.47
C SER A 14 3.31 -34.76 14.13
N ILE A 15 2.77 -34.94 15.34
CA ILE A 15 2.82 -36.21 16.08
C ILE A 15 1.39 -36.56 16.51
N PRO A 16 0.87 -37.72 16.08
CA PRO A 16 -0.49 -38.14 16.41
C PRO A 16 -0.80 -38.08 17.91
N GLY A 17 -1.97 -37.55 18.25
CA GLY A 17 -2.45 -37.41 19.63
C GLY A 17 -2.01 -36.12 20.33
N ARG A 18 -1.18 -35.25 19.73
CA ARG A 18 -0.90 -33.93 20.28
C ARG A 18 -2.05 -32.98 20.06
N ILE A 19 -2.43 -32.26 21.10
CA ILE A 19 -3.55 -31.29 21.09
C ILE A 19 -2.99 -29.90 21.41
N GLY A 20 -3.18 -28.94 20.47
CA GLY A 20 -2.80 -27.55 20.65
C GLY A 20 -3.89 -26.69 21.28
N PHE A 21 -5.13 -27.01 20.97
CA PHE A 21 -6.30 -26.28 21.44
C PHE A 21 -7.52 -27.20 21.53
N SER A 22 -8.35 -27.03 22.55
CA SER A 22 -9.64 -27.69 22.67
C SER A 22 -10.77 -26.69 22.40
N LEU A 23 -11.72 -27.08 21.57
CA LEU A 23 -12.94 -26.30 21.40
C LEU A 23 -13.80 -26.39 22.67
N PRO A 24 -14.57 -25.35 23.02
CA PRO A 24 -15.59 -25.44 24.06
C PRO A 24 -16.62 -26.51 23.68
N GLU A 25 -17.28 -27.06 24.68
CA GLU A 25 -18.41 -27.98 24.46
C GLU A 25 -19.51 -27.25 23.65
N SER A 26 -20.16 -27.99 22.76
CA SER A 26 -21.28 -27.45 21.99
C SER A 26 -22.51 -27.27 22.92
N ASP A 27 -23.10 -26.08 22.87
CA ASP A 27 -24.35 -25.73 23.57
C ASP A 27 -25.60 -25.96 22.73
N VAL A 28 -25.43 -26.51 21.51
CA VAL A 28 -26.52 -26.90 20.59
C VAL A 28 -26.53 -28.42 20.38
N PRO A 29 -27.69 -29.02 20.00
CA PRO A 29 -27.76 -30.44 19.73
C PRO A 29 -26.75 -30.87 18.65
N GLU A 30 -26.06 -31.98 18.90
CA GLU A 30 -25.19 -32.58 17.89
C GLU A 30 -26.01 -33.08 16.70
N THR A 31 -25.56 -32.74 15.50
CA THR A 31 -26.13 -33.19 14.26
C THR A 31 -25.05 -33.79 13.38
N LYS A 32 -25.40 -34.79 12.56
CA LYS A 32 -24.46 -35.41 11.63
C LYS A 32 -24.52 -34.67 10.30
N ALA A 33 -23.38 -34.48 9.67
CA ALA A 33 -23.32 -33.88 8.31
C ALA A 33 -24.17 -34.63 7.32
N SER A 34 -24.31 -35.97 7.46
CA SER A 34 -25.18 -36.84 6.64
C SER A 34 -26.67 -36.54 6.75
N ASP A 35 -27.11 -35.81 7.77
CA ASP A 35 -28.51 -35.42 7.95
C ASP A 35 -28.89 -34.22 7.07
N TYR A 36 -27.91 -33.50 6.52
CA TYR A 36 -28.09 -32.27 5.75
C TYR A 36 -27.45 -32.34 4.36
N PHE A 37 -26.45 -33.19 4.14
CA PHE A 37 -25.69 -33.29 2.91
C PHE A 37 -25.70 -34.71 2.35
N ASP A 38 -25.75 -34.82 1.03
CA ASP A 38 -25.53 -36.09 0.35
C ASP A 38 -24.12 -36.64 0.68
N GLN A 39 -24.01 -37.96 0.80
CA GLN A 39 -22.77 -38.66 1.13
C GLN A 39 -21.63 -38.32 0.16
N ALA A 40 -21.95 -37.97 -1.08
CA ALA A 40 -21.00 -37.56 -2.11
C ALA A 40 -20.23 -36.29 -1.75
N TYR A 41 -20.80 -35.44 -0.90
CA TYR A 41 -20.19 -34.16 -0.42
C TYR A 41 -19.47 -34.32 0.91
N ILE A 42 -19.57 -35.47 1.56
CA ILE A 42 -18.98 -35.74 2.88
C ILE A 42 -17.66 -36.47 2.69
N ARG A 43 -16.61 -35.99 3.34
CA ARG A 43 -15.32 -36.69 3.33
C ARG A 43 -15.45 -38.07 3.98
N SER A 44 -14.90 -39.08 3.32
CA SER A 44 -14.78 -40.44 3.86
C SER A 44 -13.64 -40.56 4.87
N VAL A 45 -12.65 -39.68 4.81
CA VAL A 45 -11.49 -39.62 5.70
C VAL A 45 -11.34 -38.20 6.24
N PRO A 46 -11.06 -38.02 7.53
CA PRO A 46 -10.76 -36.71 8.10
C PRO A 46 -9.64 -35.98 7.35
N ALA A 47 -9.65 -34.64 7.37
CA ALA A 47 -8.55 -33.87 6.81
C ALA A 47 -7.25 -34.19 7.56
N ASP A 48 -6.16 -34.41 6.83
CA ASP A 48 -4.83 -34.63 7.41
C ASP A 48 -4.25 -33.28 7.89
N LEU A 49 -4.72 -32.83 9.06
CA LEU A 49 -4.25 -31.63 9.73
C LEU A 49 -3.10 -31.96 10.68
N PRO A 50 -2.11 -31.06 10.84
CA PRO A 50 -1.00 -31.34 11.74
C PRO A 50 -1.45 -31.30 13.20
N GLU A 51 -0.99 -32.28 13.97
CA GLU A 51 -1.23 -32.42 15.41
C GLU A 51 0.01 -31.95 16.19
N LEU A 52 -0.08 -30.80 16.84
CA LEU A 52 0.98 -30.10 17.55
C LEU A 52 0.45 -29.51 18.85
N SER A 53 1.31 -29.38 19.84
CA SER A 53 0.96 -28.63 21.06
C SER A 53 0.99 -27.12 20.81
N GLU A 54 0.28 -26.34 21.63
CA GLU A 54 0.31 -24.88 21.59
C GLU A 54 1.75 -24.34 21.67
N LEU A 55 2.58 -24.90 22.54
CA LEU A 55 3.98 -24.51 22.70
C LEU A 55 4.78 -24.69 21.40
N GLU A 56 4.58 -25.80 20.69
CA GLU A 56 5.27 -26.08 19.43
C GLU A 56 4.85 -25.12 18.33
N ILE A 57 3.57 -24.81 18.25
CA ILE A 57 3.02 -23.82 17.28
C ILE A 57 3.58 -22.43 17.57
N MET A 58 3.53 -22.00 18.83
CA MET A 58 4.05 -20.69 19.25
C MET A 58 5.54 -20.55 18.92
N ARG A 59 6.35 -21.56 19.26
CA ARG A 59 7.79 -21.54 18.95
C ARG A 59 8.06 -21.57 17.46
N HIS A 60 7.30 -22.36 16.68
CA HIS A 60 7.47 -22.44 15.25
C HIS A 60 7.25 -21.08 14.58
N TYR A 61 6.10 -20.46 14.80
CA TYR A 61 5.77 -19.18 14.17
C TYR A 61 6.56 -17.99 14.72
N THR A 62 6.95 -18.01 16.01
CA THR A 62 7.87 -17.00 16.57
C THR A 62 9.22 -17.06 15.89
N ASN A 63 9.78 -18.27 15.70
CA ASN A 63 11.05 -18.43 15.00
C ASN A 63 10.95 -18.01 13.52
N LEU A 64 9.86 -18.37 12.82
CA LEU A 64 9.65 -17.90 11.46
C LEU A 64 9.54 -16.38 11.37
N SER A 65 8.85 -15.74 12.32
CA SER A 65 8.71 -14.28 12.33
C SER A 65 10.05 -13.57 12.52
N ASN A 66 10.97 -14.16 13.26
CA ASN A 66 12.32 -13.61 13.46
C ASN A 66 13.21 -13.68 12.21
N HIS A 67 12.82 -14.45 11.19
CA HIS A 67 13.51 -14.50 9.90
C HIS A 67 12.98 -13.47 8.90
N ASN A 68 11.94 -12.71 9.26
CA ASN A 68 11.37 -11.68 8.41
C ASN A 68 11.82 -10.29 8.86
N PHE A 69 11.92 -9.38 7.90
CA PHE A 69 12.12 -7.97 8.18
C PHE A 69 10.79 -7.32 8.58
N GLY A 70 10.88 -6.36 9.51
CA GLY A 70 9.75 -5.55 9.93
C GLY A 70 10.21 -4.19 10.42
N VAL A 71 9.34 -3.21 10.39
CA VAL A 71 9.62 -1.83 10.83
C VAL A 71 9.98 -1.71 12.31
N ASP A 72 9.66 -2.74 13.11
CA ASP A 72 10.03 -2.80 14.53
C ASP A 72 11.43 -3.39 14.75
N SER A 73 12.00 -4.06 13.77
CA SER A 73 13.31 -4.73 13.87
C SER A 73 14.42 -4.06 13.07
N GLY A 74 14.08 -3.16 12.13
CA GLY A 74 15.09 -2.47 11.34
C GLY A 74 14.52 -1.55 10.28
N PHE A 75 15.42 -0.88 9.59
CA PHE A 75 15.10 0.01 8.50
C PHE A 75 14.47 -0.72 7.31
N TYR A 76 13.38 -0.19 6.77
CA TYR A 76 12.62 -0.79 5.69
C TYR A 76 12.47 0.20 4.52
N PRO A 77 13.49 0.37 3.66
CA PRO A 77 13.59 1.45 2.67
C PRO A 77 12.78 1.21 1.38
N LEU A 78 11.65 0.52 1.46
CA LEU A 78 10.87 0.10 0.31
C LEU A 78 10.21 1.31 -0.37
N GLY A 79 10.70 1.73 -1.53
CA GLY A 79 10.12 2.82 -2.31
C GLY A 79 8.72 2.49 -2.83
N SER A 80 7.90 3.51 -3.06
CA SER A 80 6.48 3.43 -3.44
C SER A 80 5.58 2.81 -2.37
N CYS A 81 6.12 2.55 -1.17
CA CYS A 81 5.37 1.98 -0.07
C CYS A 81 5.92 2.52 1.25
N THR A 82 5.33 3.57 1.79
CA THR A 82 5.77 4.24 3.02
C THR A 82 5.80 3.29 4.21
N MET A 83 6.94 2.61 4.41
CA MET A 83 7.16 1.63 5.47
C MET A 83 7.73 2.31 6.71
N LYS A 84 6.95 3.15 7.36
CA LYS A 84 7.36 3.87 8.56
C LYS A 84 6.93 3.21 9.85
N TYR A 85 7.58 3.55 10.94
CA TYR A 85 7.25 3.07 12.27
C TYR A 85 5.77 3.28 12.61
N ASN A 86 5.15 2.25 13.17
CA ASN A 86 3.78 2.30 13.65
C ASN A 86 3.78 2.59 15.17
N PRO A 87 3.41 3.80 15.62
CA PRO A 87 3.43 4.17 17.03
C PRO A 87 2.59 3.22 17.89
N LYS A 88 3.15 2.70 18.99
CA LYS A 88 2.48 1.69 19.83
C LYS A 88 1.25 2.22 20.57
N ILE A 89 1.11 3.56 20.65
CA ILE A 89 -0.12 4.17 21.16
C ILE A 89 -1.32 3.84 20.26
N ASN A 90 -1.11 3.74 18.93
CA ASN A 90 -2.17 3.38 17.98
C ASN A 90 -2.71 1.97 18.30
N GLU A 91 -1.81 1.03 18.58
CA GLU A 91 -2.18 -0.34 18.95
C GLU A 91 -2.91 -0.40 20.29
N LYS A 92 -2.47 0.41 21.26
CA LYS A 92 -3.11 0.49 22.58
C LYS A 92 -4.55 1.01 22.47
N VAL A 93 -4.76 2.08 21.72
CA VAL A 93 -6.10 2.69 21.54
C VAL A 93 -7.02 1.76 20.77
N ALA A 94 -6.53 1.12 19.68
CA ALA A 94 -7.33 0.18 18.91
C ALA A 94 -7.81 -1.05 19.70
N ARG A 95 -7.17 -1.37 20.83
CA ARG A 95 -7.55 -2.45 21.75
C ARG A 95 -8.49 -2.03 22.89
N PHE A 96 -8.89 -0.76 22.97
CA PHE A 96 -9.87 -0.37 23.97
C PHE A 96 -11.18 -1.14 23.76
N PRO A 97 -11.79 -1.68 24.85
CA PRO A 97 -13.00 -2.51 24.73
C PRO A 97 -14.13 -1.84 23.95
N GLY A 98 -14.29 -0.52 24.07
CA GLY A 98 -15.28 0.25 23.34
C GLY A 98 -15.06 0.29 21.83
N PHE A 99 -13.85 -0.07 21.34
CA PHE A 99 -13.53 -0.20 19.92
C PHE A 99 -13.36 -1.66 19.49
N ALA A 100 -12.75 -2.50 20.33
CA ALA A 100 -12.41 -3.87 19.96
C ALA A 100 -13.58 -4.86 20.14
N ASN A 101 -14.50 -4.58 21.08
CA ASN A 101 -15.58 -5.51 21.46
C ASN A 101 -16.96 -5.07 20.93
N ILE A 102 -16.98 -4.34 19.84
CA ILE A 102 -18.21 -3.94 19.12
C ILE A 102 -18.37 -4.72 17.83
N HIS A 103 -19.58 -4.84 17.34
CA HIS A 103 -19.90 -5.48 16.06
C HIS A 103 -20.50 -4.48 15.08
N PRO A 104 -20.13 -4.51 13.78
CA PRO A 104 -20.62 -3.52 12.79
C PRO A 104 -22.15 -3.51 12.60
N ASN A 105 -22.85 -4.57 12.97
CA ASN A 105 -24.32 -4.65 12.89
C ASN A 105 -25.03 -4.30 14.21
N GLN A 106 -24.34 -3.76 15.21
CA GLN A 106 -24.98 -3.24 16.41
C GLN A 106 -25.85 -2.02 16.05
N PRO A 107 -26.94 -1.77 16.81
CA PRO A 107 -27.72 -0.55 16.64
C PRO A 107 -26.84 0.70 16.77
N GLU A 108 -27.01 1.66 15.87
CA GLU A 108 -26.21 2.90 15.83
C GLU A 108 -26.20 3.63 17.17
N SER A 109 -27.33 3.60 17.90
CA SER A 109 -27.46 4.21 19.23
C SER A 109 -26.49 3.63 20.27
N SER A 110 -26.02 2.40 20.09
CA SER A 110 -25.08 1.73 21.00
C SER A 110 -23.61 1.95 20.64
N VAL A 111 -23.31 2.54 19.49
CA VAL A 111 -21.93 2.69 18.94
C VAL A 111 -21.62 4.15 18.52
N GLN A 112 -22.31 5.12 19.11
CA GLN A 112 -22.18 6.54 18.74
C GLN A 112 -20.73 7.05 18.81
N GLY A 113 -19.95 6.69 19.82
CA GLY A 113 -18.54 7.08 19.90
C GLY A 113 -17.66 6.48 18.80
N ALA A 114 -17.99 5.29 18.29
CA ALA A 114 -17.29 4.72 17.15
C ALA A 114 -17.66 5.44 15.84
N LEU A 115 -18.93 5.80 15.67
CA LEU A 115 -19.41 6.60 14.52
C LEU A 115 -18.84 8.01 14.55
N GLU A 116 -18.76 8.65 15.72
CA GLU A 116 -18.12 9.95 15.91
C GLU A 116 -16.66 9.90 15.48
N LEU A 117 -15.90 8.90 15.93
CA LEU A 117 -14.49 8.72 15.53
C LEU A 117 -14.35 8.62 14.00
N LEU A 118 -15.21 7.83 13.35
CA LEU A 118 -15.18 7.68 11.89
C LEU A 118 -15.53 9.00 11.19
N TYR A 119 -16.50 9.74 11.69
CA TYR A 119 -16.89 11.04 11.15
C TYR A 119 -15.78 12.07 11.31
N ASP A 120 -15.15 12.14 12.47
CA ASP A 120 -13.99 13.02 12.72
C ASP A 120 -12.79 12.66 11.85
N LEU A 121 -12.57 11.36 11.60
CA LEU A 121 -11.54 10.92 10.65
C LEU A 121 -11.87 11.40 9.22
N GLN A 122 -13.11 11.24 8.76
CA GLN A 122 -13.55 11.78 7.46
C GLN A 122 -13.27 13.27 7.36
N THR A 123 -13.71 14.04 8.35
CA THR A 123 -13.51 15.50 8.40
C THR A 123 -12.04 15.87 8.39
N SER A 124 -11.21 15.14 9.14
CA SER A 124 -9.76 15.36 9.14
C SER A 124 -9.14 15.10 7.76
N LEU A 125 -9.57 14.05 7.08
CA LEU A 125 -9.08 13.71 5.74
C LEU A 125 -9.58 14.72 4.69
N VAL A 126 -10.80 15.24 4.81
CA VAL A 126 -11.33 16.34 3.99
C VAL A 126 -10.39 17.55 4.11
N GLU A 127 -10.06 17.97 5.33
CA GLU A 127 -9.18 19.12 5.55
C GLU A 127 -7.75 18.88 5.00
N ILE A 128 -7.19 17.70 5.24
CA ILE A 128 -5.84 17.34 4.77
C ILE A 128 -5.75 17.32 3.24
N THR A 129 -6.82 16.90 2.56
CA THR A 129 -6.81 16.70 1.10
C THR A 129 -7.41 17.85 0.31
N GLY A 130 -8.20 18.74 0.95
CA GLY A 130 -8.94 19.79 0.25
C GLY A 130 -10.10 19.25 -0.59
N MET A 131 -10.59 18.05 -0.27
CA MET A 131 -11.81 17.48 -0.87
C MET A 131 -13.05 18.01 -0.15
N ASP A 132 -14.23 17.74 -0.70
CA ASP A 132 -15.50 18.21 -0.14
C ASP A 132 -16.18 17.13 0.70
N GLU A 133 -15.92 15.84 0.40
CA GLU A 133 -16.44 14.70 1.17
C GLU A 133 -15.45 13.52 1.09
N VAL A 134 -15.44 12.65 2.12
CA VAL A 134 -14.62 11.43 2.17
C VAL A 134 -15.46 10.24 2.61
N THR A 135 -15.31 9.09 1.93
CA THR A 135 -15.80 7.80 2.42
C THR A 135 -14.66 6.91 2.90
N LEU A 136 -14.86 6.22 4.02
CA LEU A 136 -13.90 5.25 4.58
C LEU A 136 -14.20 3.80 4.15
N GLN A 137 -15.14 3.59 3.22
CA GLN A 137 -15.63 2.26 2.88
C GLN A 137 -14.56 1.35 2.22
N PRO A 138 -13.73 1.82 1.26
CA PRO A 138 -12.78 0.95 0.58
C PRO A 138 -11.72 0.37 1.54
N ALA A 139 -11.41 -0.92 1.36
CA ALA A 139 -10.61 -1.70 2.28
C ALA A 139 -9.08 -1.57 2.06
N ALA A 140 -8.65 -1.06 0.91
CA ALA A 140 -7.24 -0.97 0.52
C ALA A 140 -7.03 0.08 -0.57
N GLY A 141 -5.77 0.41 -0.91
CA GLY A 141 -5.43 1.35 -1.97
C GLY A 141 -6.03 0.97 -3.33
N ALA A 142 -5.76 -0.24 -3.82
CA ALA A 142 -6.31 -0.72 -5.09
C ALA A 142 -7.85 -0.76 -5.10
N HIS A 143 -8.49 -1.07 -3.96
CA HIS A 143 -9.95 -0.97 -3.83
C HIS A 143 -10.42 0.49 -3.89
N GLY A 144 -9.64 1.42 -3.30
CA GLY A 144 -9.86 2.86 -3.46
C GLY A 144 -9.70 3.31 -4.91
N GLU A 145 -8.64 2.86 -5.59
CA GLU A 145 -8.43 3.17 -7.02
C GLU A 145 -9.66 2.79 -7.85
N TRP A 146 -10.09 1.53 -7.74
CA TRP A 146 -11.27 1.05 -8.44
C TRP A 146 -12.53 1.82 -8.07
N THR A 147 -12.75 2.06 -6.76
CA THR A 147 -13.94 2.81 -6.30
C THR A 147 -13.99 4.21 -6.89
N GLY A 148 -12.88 4.95 -6.84
CA GLY A 148 -12.83 6.31 -7.39
C GLY A 148 -13.06 6.37 -8.89
N LEU A 149 -12.53 5.40 -9.64
CA LEU A 149 -12.79 5.28 -11.08
C LEU A 149 -14.27 4.93 -11.37
N MET A 150 -14.90 4.10 -10.55
CA MET A 150 -16.34 3.84 -10.65
C MET A 150 -17.20 5.07 -10.37
N LEU A 151 -16.77 5.97 -9.46
CA LEU A 151 -17.44 7.26 -9.24
C LEU A 151 -17.38 8.15 -10.49
N ILE A 152 -16.19 8.23 -11.12
CA ILE A 152 -16.00 8.98 -12.38
C ILE A 152 -16.89 8.39 -13.49
N ARG A 153 -16.94 7.07 -13.58
CA ARG A 153 -17.78 6.39 -14.57
C ARG A 153 -19.26 6.71 -14.36
N ALA A 154 -19.76 6.55 -13.13
CA ALA A 154 -21.14 6.85 -12.79
C ALA A 154 -21.51 8.32 -13.08
N PHE A 155 -20.58 9.25 -12.81
CA PHE A 155 -20.76 10.67 -13.13
C PHE A 155 -20.94 10.89 -14.65
N HIS A 156 -20.08 10.31 -15.48
CA HIS A 156 -20.19 10.45 -16.95
C HIS A 156 -21.45 9.77 -17.49
N GLU A 157 -21.78 8.58 -17.02
CA GLU A 157 -23.02 7.86 -17.41
C GLU A 157 -24.28 8.65 -17.05
N LYS A 158 -24.33 9.23 -15.84
CA LYS A 158 -25.46 10.06 -15.39
C LYS A 158 -25.65 11.30 -16.26
N ASN A 159 -24.56 11.89 -16.72
CA ASN A 159 -24.58 13.05 -17.61
C ASN A 159 -24.83 12.69 -19.08
N GLY A 160 -25.05 11.41 -19.39
CA GLY A 160 -25.28 10.92 -20.77
C GLY A 160 -24.03 10.89 -21.64
N ASP A 161 -22.85 11.04 -21.04
CA ASP A 161 -21.56 11.15 -21.77
C ASP A 161 -20.84 9.77 -21.84
N THR A 162 -21.52 8.80 -22.44
CA THR A 162 -21.08 7.39 -22.50
C THR A 162 -19.87 7.13 -23.39
N LYS A 163 -19.44 8.11 -24.18
CA LYS A 163 -18.23 8.00 -25.01
C LYS A 163 -16.93 8.27 -24.24
N ARG A 164 -16.99 8.69 -22.98
CA ARG A 164 -15.82 8.91 -22.15
C ARG A 164 -15.32 7.58 -21.57
N THR A 165 -14.54 6.86 -22.36
CA THR A 165 -14.04 5.52 -22.01
C THR A 165 -12.54 5.50 -21.72
N LYS A 166 -11.83 6.62 -21.96
CA LYS A 166 -10.38 6.68 -21.88
C LYS A 166 -9.90 7.25 -20.55
N VAL A 167 -9.04 6.50 -19.88
CA VAL A 167 -8.23 6.98 -18.73
C VAL A 167 -6.78 7.15 -19.17
N ILE A 168 -6.26 8.36 -19.02
CA ILE A 168 -4.87 8.69 -19.34
C ILE A 168 -4.02 8.46 -18.11
N ILE A 169 -2.86 7.79 -18.25
CA ILE A 169 -1.96 7.40 -17.15
C ILE A 169 -0.51 7.66 -17.57
N PRO A 170 0.33 8.32 -16.75
CA PRO A 170 1.76 8.49 -17.04
C PRO A 170 2.49 7.15 -17.13
N ASP A 171 3.54 7.08 -17.97
CA ASP A 171 4.41 5.93 -18.13
C ASP A 171 5.25 5.60 -16.86
N SER A 172 5.36 6.56 -15.96
CA SER A 172 5.96 6.41 -14.63
C SER A 172 5.00 5.89 -13.56
N ALA A 173 3.69 5.73 -13.87
CA ALA A 173 2.68 5.37 -12.88
C ALA A 173 2.91 3.99 -12.27
N HIS A 174 2.36 3.78 -11.07
CA HIS A 174 2.34 2.47 -10.43
C HIS A 174 1.50 1.49 -11.25
N GLY A 175 1.93 0.23 -11.34
CA GLY A 175 1.27 -0.80 -12.15
C GLY A 175 -0.19 -1.09 -11.78
N THR A 176 -0.63 -0.73 -10.57
CA THR A 176 -2.04 -0.88 -10.16
C THR A 176 -2.96 0.13 -10.84
N ASN A 177 -2.48 1.31 -11.23
CA ASN A 177 -3.32 2.34 -11.85
C ASN A 177 -3.92 1.86 -13.18
N PRO A 178 -3.14 1.39 -14.18
CA PRO A 178 -3.70 0.85 -15.40
C PRO A 178 -4.56 -0.41 -15.16
N ALA A 179 -4.20 -1.26 -14.18
CA ALA A 179 -4.98 -2.44 -13.84
C ALA A 179 -6.36 -2.04 -13.27
N SER A 180 -6.42 -1.08 -12.37
CA SER A 180 -7.66 -0.57 -11.78
C SER A 180 -8.56 0.10 -12.84
N ALA A 181 -7.98 0.85 -13.78
CA ALA A 181 -8.70 1.46 -14.90
C ALA A 181 -9.32 0.39 -15.81
N ALA A 182 -8.57 -0.64 -16.17
CA ALA A 182 -9.07 -1.76 -16.97
C ALA A 182 -10.20 -2.53 -16.25
N VAL A 183 -10.06 -2.81 -14.96
CA VAL A 183 -11.11 -3.48 -14.15
C VAL A 183 -12.36 -2.60 -14.02
N ALA A 184 -12.21 -1.28 -13.97
CA ALA A 184 -13.34 -0.34 -14.01
C ALA A 184 -13.99 -0.20 -15.40
N GLY A 185 -13.45 -0.88 -16.42
CA GLY A 185 -13.98 -0.91 -17.78
C GLY A 185 -13.57 0.27 -18.65
N PHE A 186 -12.43 0.91 -18.35
CA PHE A 186 -11.86 1.98 -19.14
C PHE A 186 -10.73 1.50 -20.06
N ASP A 187 -10.56 2.18 -21.18
CA ASP A 187 -9.41 2.07 -22.03
C ASP A 187 -8.24 2.87 -21.44
N VAL A 188 -7.06 2.27 -21.38
CA VAL A 188 -5.88 2.93 -20.84
C VAL A 188 -5.03 3.52 -21.94
N VAL A 189 -4.73 4.81 -21.84
CA VAL A 189 -3.82 5.51 -22.73
C VAL A 189 -2.65 6.07 -21.93
N THR A 190 -1.43 5.72 -22.35
CA THR A 190 -0.22 6.18 -21.66
C THR A 190 0.26 7.50 -22.22
N VAL A 191 0.53 8.47 -21.32
CA VAL A 191 1.26 9.71 -21.63
C VAL A 191 2.72 9.58 -21.22
N LYS A 192 3.63 10.11 -22.03
CA LYS A 192 5.08 9.97 -21.81
C LYS A 192 5.60 10.98 -20.78
N SER A 193 6.65 10.58 -20.11
CA SER A 193 7.48 11.48 -19.31
C SER A 193 8.46 12.24 -20.22
N ASN A 194 8.73 13.50 -19.89
CA ASN A 194 9.74 14.33 -20.52
C ASN A 194 11.15 14.01 -19.99
N GLU A 195 12.18 14.69 -20.50
CA GLU A 195 13.59 14.49 -20.10
C GLU A 195 13.86 14.78 -18.60
N LYS A 196 12.92 15.46 -17.92
CA LYS A 196 13.01 15.74 -16.48
C LYS A 196 12.27 14.71 -15.62
N GLY A 197 11.69 13.67 -16.22
CA GLY A 197 10.92 12.65 -15.51
C GLY A 197 9.54 13.12 -15.04
N LEU A 198 9.01 14.20 -15.61
CA LEU A 198 7.68 14.73 -15.36
C LEU A 198 6.77 14.46 -16.57
N VAL A 199 5.48 14.49 -16.40
CA VAL A 199 4.53 14.36 -17.51
C VAL A 199 4.83 15.38 -18.61
N ASP A 200 4.91 14.92 -19.85
CA ASP A 200 5.03 15.80 -21.01
C ASP A 200 3.66 16.42 -21.34
N VAL A 201 3.47 17.69 -20.97
CA VAL A 201 2.22 18.42 -21.21
C VAL A 201 1.88 18.52 -22.71
N ALA A 202 2.90 18.59 -23.58
CA ALA A 202 2.66 18.61 -25.02
C ALA A 202 2.17 17.25 -25.54
N ASP A 203 2.62 16.16 -24.93
CA ASP A 203 2.12 14.81 -25.24
C ASP A 203 0.71 14.60 -24.64
N LEU A 204 0.46 15.11 -23.43
CA LEU A 204 -0.88 15.11 -22.82
C LEU A 204 -1.92 15.81 -23.72
N LYS A 205 -1.61 16.99 -24.25
CA LYS A 205 -2.49 17.74 -25.17
C LYS A 205 -2.87 16.96 -26.43
N LYS A 206 -2.02 16.02 -26.89
CA LYS A 206 -2.30 15.20 -28.08
C LYS A 206 -3.28 14.06 -27.79
N VAL A 207 -3.30 13.56 -26.56
CA VAL A 207 -4.10 12.39 -26.18
C VAL A 207 -5.40 12.75 -25.47
N VAL A 208 -5.53 13.96 -24.93
CA VAL A 208 -6.79 14.46 -24.34
C VAL A 208 -7.79 14.77 -25.44
N GLY A 209 -9.04 14.35 -25.26
CA GLY A 209 -10.13 14.56 -26.20
C GLY A 209 -11.50 14.36 -25.56
N GLU A 210 -12.56 14.42 -26.39
CA GLU A 210 -13.96 14.24 -25.95
C GLU A 210 -14.24 12.84 -25.35
N ASP A 211 -13.39 11.86 -25.64
CA ASP A 211 -13.44 10.49 -25.12
C ASP A 211 -12.67 10.32 -23.81
N THR A 212 -12.04 11.38 -23.30
CA THR A 212 -11.28 11.33 -22.05
C THR A 212 -12.22 11.34 -20.86
N ALA A 213 -12.22 10.24 -20.09
CA ALA A 213 -12.93 10.13 -18.82
C ALA A 213 -12.13 10.75 -17.67
N ALA A 214 -10.82 10.41 -17.59
CA ALA A 214 -9.95 10.94 -16.55
C ALA A 214 -8.47 10.95 -16.94
N LEU A 215 -7.70 11.81 -16.23
CA LEU A 215 -6.25 11.67 -16.05
C LEU A 215 -6.01 11.16 -14.63
N MET A 216 -5.33 10.00 -14.50
CA MET A 216 -5.01 9.40 -13.21
C MET A 216 -3.50 9.42 -13.00
N LEU A 217 -3.03 10.07 -11.95
CA LEU A 217 -1.61 10.16 -11.64
C LEU A 217 -1.34 10.29 -10.13
N THR A 218 -0.08 10.05 -9.78
CA THR A 218 0.48 10.27 -8.44
C THR A 218 1.26 11.59 -8.46
N ASN A 219 1.11 12.44 -7.45
CA ASN A 219 1.93 13.63 -7.29
C ASN A 219 2.38 13.81 -5.82
N PRO A 220 3.70 13.64 -5.51
CA PRO A 220 4.82 13.37 -6.42
C PRO A 220 4.67 12.05 -7.17
N ASN A 221 5.28 11.97 -8.37
CA ASN A 221 5.28 10.74 -9.15
C ASN A 221 6.21 9.67 -8.55
N THR A 222 6.28 8.49 -9.15
CA THR A 222 7.09 7.37 -8.67
C THR A 222 8.60 7.58 -8.77
N LEU A 223 9.07 8.68 -9.36
CA LEU A 223 10.47 9.10 -9.30
C LEU A 223 10.77 10.00 -8.08
N GLY A 224 9.76 10.25 -7.24
CA GLY A 224 9.84 11.20 -6.13
C GLY A 224 9.80 12.67 -6.58
N LEU A 225 9.40 12.96 -7.82
CA LEU A 225 9.41 14.29 -8.41
C LEU A 225 7.99 14.90 -8.41
N PHE A 226 7.89 16.17 -8.04
CA PHE A 226 6.62 16.88 -7.99
C PHE A 226 6.22 17.40 -9.38
N GLU A 227 5.04 17.03 -9.86
CA GLU A 227 4.45 17.50 -11.11
C GLU A 227 4.04 18.97 -10.95
N LYS A 228 4.98 19.87 -11.27
CA LYS A 228 4.82 21.31 -11.06
C LYS A 228 3.79 21.96 -12.00
N ASP A 229 3.56 21.35 -13.15
CA ASP A 229 2.63 21.83 -14.18
C ASP A 229 1.22 21.23 -13.98
N ILE A 230 0.93 20.69 -12.76
CA ILE A 230 -0.33 20.01 -12.45
C ILE A 230 -1.57 20.87 -12.67
N VAL A 231 -1.50 22.17 -12.42
CA VAL A 231 -2.62 23.08 -12.61
C VAL A 231 -2.96 23.23 -14.12
N GLU A 232 -1.94 23.37 -14.98
CA GLU A 232 -2.13 23.38 -16.43
C GLU A 232 -2.70 22.02 -16.92
N MET A 233 -2.20 20.91 -16.39
CA MET A 233 -2.74 19.59 -16.72
C MET A 233 -4.21 19.44 -16.31
N ALA A 234 -4.58 19.98 -15.14
CA ALA A 234 -5.95 20.00 -14.68
C ALA A 234 -6.87 20.80 -15.62
N GLU A 235 -6.45 22.00 -16.01
CA GLU A 235 -7.18 22.85 -16.96
C GLU A 235 -7.43 22.13 -18.28
N ILE A 236 -6.38 21.52 -18.88
CA ILE A 236 -6.50 20.78 -20.14
C ILE A 236 -7.54 19.66 -20.07
N VAL A 237 -7.54 18.89 -18.98
CA VAL A 237 -8.45 17.76 -18.81
C VAL A 237 -9.88 18.23 -18.52
N HIS A 238 -10.04 19.24 -17.66
CA HIS A 238 -11.35 19.81 -17.34
C HIS A 238 -12.00 20.51 -18.54
N GLU A 239 -11.24 21.24 -19.34
CA GLU A 239 -11.74 21.87 -20.58
C GLU A 239 -12.26 20.82 -21.56
N ALA A 240 -11.64 19.64 -21.62
CA ALA A 240 -12.12 18.51 -22.40
C ALA A 240 -13.31 17.79 -21.74
N GLY A 241 -13.70 18.14 -20.51
CA GLY A 241 -14.80 17.54 -19.73
C GLY A 241 -14.41 16.28 -18.96
N GLY A 242 -13.12 15.92 -18.90
CA GLY A 242 -12.60 14.82 -18.09
C GLY A 242 -12.46 15.19 -16.62
N LYS A 243 -12.07 14.22 -15.79
CA LYS A 243 -11.82 14.37 -14.34
C LYS A 243 -10.35 14.09 -13.98
N LEU A 244 -9.85 14.71 -12.92
CA LEU A 244 -8.54 14.40 -12.37
C LEU A 244 -8.65 13.44 -11.19
N TYR A 245 -7.88 12.36 -11.27
CA TYR A 245 -7.75 11.36 -10.22
C TYR A 245 -6.36 11.41 -9.58
N TYR A 246 -6.29 11.64 -8.27
CA TYR A 246 -5.06 11.62 -7.48
C TYR A 246 -4.85 10.26 -6.83
N ASP A 247 -3.79 9.56 -7.20
CA ASP A 247 -3.29 8.44 -6.41
C ASP A 247 -2.54 8.97 -5.18
N GLY A 248 -3.17 8.86 -4.03
CA GLY A 248 -2.69 9.42 -2.76
C GLY A 248 -1.70 8.53 -2.02
N ALA A 249 -1.11 7.52 -2.67
CA ALA A 249 -0.07 6.68 -2.06
C ALA A 249 1.10 7.50 -1.53
N ASN A 250 1.43 8.61 -2.21
CA ASN A 250 2.56 9.47 -1.90
C ASN A 250 2.20 10.73 -1.06
N LEU A 251 1.04 10.73 -0.40
CA LEU A 251 0.59 11.88 0.40
C LEU A 251 1.60 12.28 1.50
N ASN A 252 2.40 11.35 2.01
CA ASN A 252 3.45 11.61 3.00
C ASN A 252 4.45 12.69 2.56
N ALA A 253 4.58 12.90 1.25
CA ALA A 253 5.48 13.87 0.65
C ALA A 253 4.97 15.32 0.63
N ILE A 254 3.66 15.51 0.76
CA ILE A 254 3.01 16.80 0.52
C ILE A 254 2.02 17.23 1.62
N MET A 255 1.70 16.35 2.57
CA MET A 255 0.74 16.59 3.65
C MET A 255 1.08 17.88 4.40
N ALA A 256 0.08 18.70 4.66
CA ALA A 256 0.18 20.03 5.27
C ALA A 256 1.08 21.04 4.51
N LYS A 257 1.42 20.78 3.26
CA LYS A 257 2.14 21.70 2.35
C LYS A 257 1.28 22.12 1.16
N VAL A 258 0.67 21.17 0.49
CA VAL A 258 -0.31 21.38 -0.57
C VAL A 258 -1.41 20.35 -0.44
N ARG A 259 -2.62 20.70 -0.90
CA ARG A 259 -3.78 19.80 -0.86
C ARG A 259 -4.16 19.38 -2.28
N PRO A 260 -4.39 18.08 -2.54
CA PRO A 260 -4.82 17.63 -3.87
C PRO A 260 -6.02 18.39 -4.45
N GLY A 261 -7.04 18.64 -3.63
CA GLY A 261 -8.22 19.39 -4.08
C GLY A 261 -7.94 20.82 -4.55
N ASP A 262 -6.91 21.47 -4.00
CA ASP A 262 -6.50 22.81 -4.41
C ASP A 262 -5.65 22.80 -5.70
N MET A 263 -5.10 21.64 -6.08
CA MET A 263 -4.38 21.43 -7.33
C MET A 263 -5.29 21.06 -8.52
N GLY A 264 -6.60 20.96 -8.29
CA GLY A 264 -7.58 20.64 -9.33
C GLY A 264 -7.99 19.17 -9.39
N PHE A 265 -7.60 18.33 -8.45
CA PHE A 265 -8.06 16.95 -8.42
C PHE A 265 -9.51 16.83 -7.98
N ASP A 266 -10.28 16.00 -8.69
CA ASP A 266 -11.70 15.73 -8.43
C ASP A 266 -11.90 14.52 -7.50
N VAL A 267 -11.00 13.56 -7.58
CA VAL A 267 -11.00 12.32 -6.79
C VAL A 267 -9.62 12.08 -6.21
N VAL A 268 -9.58 11.63 -4.96
CA VAL A 268 -8.34 11.15 -4.31
C VAL A 268 -8.60 9.84 -3.60
N HIS A 269 -7.73 8.85 -3.76
CA HIS A 269 -7.68 7.78 -2.78
C HIS A 269 -6.49 7.95 -1.85
N LEU A 270 -6.63 7.46 -0.63
CA LEU A 270 -5.58 7.49 0.39
C LEU A 270 -5.22 6.06 0.82
N ASN A 271 -4.01 5.91 1.34
CA ASN A 271 -3.54 4.67 1.96
C ASN A 271 -3.27 4.92 3.44
N LEU A 272 -4.26 4.62 4.32
CA LEU A 272 -4.08 4.86 5.76
C LEU A 272 -2.98 3.99 6.38
N HIS A 273 -2.63 2.88 5.73
CA HIS A 273 -1.53 2.01 6.08
C HIS A 273 -0.16 2.50 5.59
N LYS A 274 -0.09 3.65 4.93
CA LYS A 274 1.14 4.35 4.52
C LYS A 274 1.31 5.63 5.35
N THR A 275 0.80 6.75 4.87
CA THR A 275 0.95 8.08 5.49
C THR A 275 0.49 8.12 6.96
N PHE A 276 -0.58 7.39 7.31
CA PHE A 276 -1.19 7.44 8.64
C PHE A 276 -0.88 6.23 9.51
N THR A 277 0.22 5.53 9.22
CA THR A 277 0.82 4.47 10.08
C THR A 277 -0.06 3.27 10.42
N GLY A 278 -1.07 2.97 9.61
CA GLY A 278 -1.76 1.68 9.74
C GLY A 278 -0.80 0.53 9.40
N PRO A 279 -0.89 -0.63 10.09
CA PRO A 279 -0.02 -1.76 9.79
C PRO A 279 -0.30 -2.34 8.40
N HIS A 280 0.74 -2.79 7.68
CA HIS A 280 0.59 -3.47 6.38
C HIS A 280 0.16 -4.93 6.52
N GLY A 281 0.51 -5.58 7.63
CA GLY A 281 0.06 -6.92 8.01
C GLY A 281 0.42 -8.03 7.01
N GLY A 282 1.54 -7.90 6.28
CA GLY A 282 1.97 -8.90 5.31
C GLY A 282 1.01 -9.07 4.12
N GLY A 283 0.40 -7.99 3.66
CA GLY A 283 -0.63 -7.99 2.60
C GLY A 283 -2.05 -8.13 3.14
N GLY A 284 -2.24 -7.90 4.42
CA GLY A 284 -3.50 -8.00 5.14
C GLY A 284 -4.25 -6.67 5.28
N PRO A 285 -4.45 -6.22 6.52
CA PRO A 285 -5.32 -5.08 6.79
C PRO A 285 -4.79 -3.80 6.16
N GLY A 286 -5.69 -3.01 5.59
CA GLY A 286 -5.40 -1.71 5.02
C GLY A 286 -6.64 -0.83 5.08
N SER A 287 -6.57 0.35 4.49
CA SER A 287 -7.73 1.21 4.26
C SER A 287 -7.42 2.15 3.10
N GLY A 288 -8.40 2.34 2.23
CA GLY A 288 -8.28 3.15 1.02
C GLY A 288 -9.39 4.19 0.91
N PRO A 289 -9.51 5.14 1.85
CA PRO A 289 -10.53 6.20 1.78
C PRO A 289 -10.52 6.90 0.43
N ILE A 290 -11.71 7.28 -0.01
CA ILE A 290 -11.91 8.10 -1.21
C ILE A 290 -12.43 9.47 -0.80
N GLY A 291 -11.70 10.52 -1.22
CA GLY A 291 -12.16 11.90 -1.19
C GLY A 291 -12.62 12.36 -2.55
N VAL A 292 -13.67 13.17 -2.60
CA VAL A 292 -14.26 13.67 -3.84
C VAL A 292 -14.61 15.14 -3.76
N LYS A 293 -14.64 15.81 -4.92
CA LYS A 293 -15.22 17.15 -5.06
C LYS A 293 -16.76 17.07 -5.14
N LYS A 294 -17.40 18.20 -4.89
CA LYS A 294 -18.85 18.34 -4.71
C LYS A 294 -19.70 17.64 -5.78
N GLU A 295 -19.27 17.68 -7.03
CA GLU A 295 -20.00 17.08 -8.16
C GLU A 295 -20.13 15.55 -8.07
N LEU A 296 -19.17 14.90 -7.37
CA LEU A 296 -19.10 13.45 -7.24
C LEU A 296 -19.74 12.91 -5.95
N ILE A 297 -20.12 13.78 -5.01
CA ILE A 297 -20.76 13.38 -3.74
C ILE A 297 -22.01 12.49 -3.96
N PRO A 298 -22.92 12.79 -4.93
CA PRO A 298 -24.12 11.97 -5.14
C PRO A 298 -23.83 10.49 -5.47
N PHE A 299 -22.65 10.20 -5.99
CA PHE A 299 -22.24 8.86 -6.45
C PHE A 299 -21.51 8.05 -5.37
N LEU A 300 -21.19 8.64 -4.21
CA LEU A 300 -20.47 7.95 -3.14
C LEU A 300 -21.12 6.63 -2.77
N PRO A 301 -20.33 5.61 -2.41
CA PRO A 301 -20.86 4.31 -2.01
C PRO A 301 -21.71 4.43 -0.73
N THR A 302 -22.88 3.82 -0.74
CA THR A 302 -23.76 3.76 0.44
C THR A 302 -23.40 2.62 1.37
N PRO A 303 -23.59 2.80 2.70
CA PRO A 303 -24.11 4.01 3.35
C PRO A 303 -23.06 5.13 3.44
N VAL A 304 -23.52 6.37 3.55
CA VAL A 304 -22.70 7.54 3.87
C VAL A 304 -22.87 7.87 5.35
N LEU A 305 -21.77 8.03 6.07
CA LEU A 305 -21.82 8.40 7.48
C LEU A 305 -22.04 9.92 7.61
N THR A 306 -23.11 10.29 8.29
CA THR A 306 -23.54 11.68 8.46
C THR A 306 -23.75 12.03 9.93
N LYS A 307 -23.64 13.33 10.24
CA LYS A 307 -24.00 13.89 11.53
C LYS A 307 -25.39 14.55 11.43
N LYS A 308 -26.28 14.19 12.35
CA LYS A 308 -27.62 14.80 12.51
C LYS A 308 -27.73 15.39 13.93
N ASP A 309 -28.83 16.10 14.19
CA ASP A 309 -29.06 16.72 15.51
C ASP A 309 -29.02 15.71 16.66
N GLU A 310 -29.45 14.49 16.42
CA GLU A 310 -29.54 13.40 17.39
C GLU A 310 -28.28 12.53 17.50
N GLY A 311 -27.23 12.82 16.71
CA GLY A 311 -25.97 12.06 16.68
C GLY A 311 -25.50 11.66 15.30
N TYR A 312 -24.73 10.58 15.23
CA TYR A 312 -24.13 10.06 14.01
C TYR A 312 -24.94 8.88 13.49
N THR A 313 -25.18 8.84 12.17
CA THR A 313 -26.00 7.81 11.53
C THR A 313 -25.50 7.50 10.12
N PHE A 314 -25.81 6.31 9.63
CA PHE A 314 -25.60 5.91 8.25
C PHE A 314 -26.80 6.30 7.37
N ASP A 315 -26.54 7.10 6.35
CA ASP A 315 -27.54 7.50 5.37
C ASP A 315 -27.45 6.61 4.11
N TYR A 316 -28.56 6.02 3.73
CA TYR A 316 -28.73 5.15 2.56
C TYR A 316 -29.43 5.84 1.39
N ASN A 317 -29.89 7.08 1.57
CA ASN A 317 -30.69 7.80 0.57
C ASN A 317 -29.81 8.55 -0.44
N TYR A 318 -29.06 7.79 -1.22
CA TYR A 318 -28.24 8.28 -2.33
C TYR A 318 -28.62 7.55 -3.62
N PRO A 319 -29.63 8.06 -4.36
CA PRO A 319 -30.21 7.35 -5.52
C PRO A 319 -29.21 7.17 -6.69
N ASP A 320 -28.22 8.02 -6.79
CA ASP A 320 -27.18 7.96 -7.83
C ASP A 320 -25.89 7.23 -7.37
N SER A 321 -25.90 6.71 -6.14
CA SER A 321 -24.76 5.98 -5.58
C SER A 321 -24.34 4.77 -6.42
N ILE A 322 -23.05 4.51 -6.50
CA ILE A 322 -22.53 3.26 -7.09
C ILE A 322 -22.86 2.01 -6.25
N GLY A 323 -23.57 2.18 -5.13
CA GLY A 323 -23.92 1.11 -4.22
C GLY A 323 -22.85 0.81 -3.19
N ARG A 324 -22.99 -0.32 -2.51
CA ARG A 324 -22.06 -0.74 -1.46
C ARG A 324 -20.83 -1.41 -2.08
N VAL A 325 -19.63 -0.95 -1.73
CA VAL A 325 -18.36 -1.51 -2.22
C VAL A 325 -17.70 -2.50 -1.24
N LYS A 326 -18.20 -2.55 0.02
CA LYS A 326 -17.73 -3.47 1.06
C LYS A 326 -18.90 -3.86 1.99
N PRO A 327 -18.93 -5.10 2.54
CA PRO A 327 -19.99 -5.55 3.46
C PRO A 327 -20.17 -4.67 4.71
N TYR A 328 -19.05 -4.20 5.30
CA TYR A 328 -19.03 -3.29 6.44
C TYR A 328 -18.33 -1.99 6.09
N TYR A 329 -18.55 -0.92 6.90
CA TYR A 329 -18.02 0.41 6.64
C TYR A 329 -16.50 0.51 6.94
N GLY A 330 -15.69 0.15 5.96
CA GLY A 330 -14.23 0.19 6.04
C GLY A 330 -13.60 -0.88 6.96
N ASN A 331 -12.34 -0.66 7.28
CA ASN A 331 -11.58 -1.45 8.26
C ASN A 331 -11.46 -0.66 9.56
N PHE A 332 -12.43 -0.82 10.46
CA PHE A 332 -12.60 0.01 11.64
C PHE A 332 -11.32 0.13 12.48
N GLY A 333 -10.66 -1.00 12.78
CA GLY A 333 -9.45 -0.99 13.58
C GLY A 333 -8.28 -0.22 12.93
N ILE A 334 -8.21 -0.16 11.60
CA ILE A 334 -7.22 0.67 10.88
C ILE A 334 -7.62 2.15 10.96
N ASN A 335 -8.90 2.45 10.84
CA ASN A 335 -9.42 3.81 10.97
C ASN A 335 -9.16 4.38 12.38
N VAL A 336 -9.33 3.57 13.42
CA VAL A 336 -8.97 3.95 14.81
C VAL A 336 -7.49 4.30 14.93
N ARG A 337 -6.60 3.49 14.34
CA ARG A 337 -5.14 3.75 14.36
C ARG A 337 -4.78 5.03 13.63
N ALA A 338 -5.32 5.23 12.44
CA ALA A 338 -5.07 6.43 11.65
C ALA A 338 -5.59 7.69 12.37
N TYR A 339 -6.79 7.65 12.93
CA TYR A 339 -7.33 8.74 13.73
C TYR A 339 -6.46 9.04 14.95
N THR A 340 -6.03 8.00 15.68
CA THR A 340 -5.12 8.15 16.82
C THR A 340 -3.81 8.83 16.40
N TYR A 341 -3.25 8.44 15.25
CA TYR A 341 -2.04 9.05 14.72
C TYR A 341 -2.25 10.54 14.41
N ILE A 342 -3.31 10.90 13.68
CA ILE A 342 -3.64 12.28 13.34
C ILE A 342 -3.80 13.12 14.62
N ARG A 343 -4.53 12.60 15.62
CA ARG A 343 -4.76 13.31 16.89
C ARG A 343 -3.49 13.46 17.73
N THR A 344 -2.61 12.46 17.69
CA THR A 344 -1.33 12.49 18.42
C THR A 344 -0.36 13.50 17.80
N MET A 345 -0.29 13.52 16.46
CA MET A 345 0.63 14.42 15.76
C MET A 345 0.14 15.88 15.77
N GLY A 346 -1.15 16.09 15.63
CA GLY A 346 -1.73 17.42 15.44
C GLY A 346 -1.23 18.09 14.13
N PRO A 347 -1.67 19.32 13.83
CA PRO A 347 -1.32 19.98 12.57
C PRO A 347 0.18 20.23 12.42
N ASP A 348 0.86 20.63 13.49
CA ASP A 348 2.30 20.90 13.46
C ASP A 348 3.11 19.62 13.28
N GLY A 349 2.74 18.53 13.95
CA GLY A 349 3.38 17.24 13.78
C GLY A 349 3.20 16.69 12.38
N LEU A 350 2.00 16.76 11.80
CA LEU A 350 1.75 16.33 10.42
C LEU A 350 2.57 17.11 9.39
N LYS A 351 2.78 18.40 9.63
CA LYS A 351 3.67 19.22 8.80
C LYS A 351 5.13 18.77 8.91
N LEU A 352 5.62 18.50 10.13
CA LEU A 352 6.98 18.01 10.36
C LEU A 352 7.23 16.64 9.74
N VAL A 353 6.24 15.75 9.72
CA VAL A 353 6.30 14.46 9.03
C VAL A 353 6.75 14.63 7.59
N THR A 354 6.09 15.49 6.83
CA THR A 354 6.44 15.77 5.44
C THR A 354 7.82 16.40 5.30
N GLU A 355 8.15 17.37 6.15
CA GLU A 355 9.45 18.06 6.11
C GLU A 355 10.61 17.09 6.33
N TYR A 356 10.52 16.22 7.34
CA TYR A 356 11.56 15.24 7.62
C TYR A 356 11.62 14.12 6.56
N ALA A 357 10.48 13.67 6.03
CA ALA A 357 10.48 12.68 4.96
C ALA A 357 11.24 13.20 3.72
N VAL A 358 10.98 14.45 3.33
CA VAL A 358 11.67 15.10 2.20
C VAL A 358 13.15 15.35 2.51
N LEU A 359 13.48 15.79 3.73
CA LEU A 359 14.86 16.03 4.15
C LEU A 359 15.68 14.74 4.09
N ASN A 360 15.17 13.66 4.69
CA ASN A 360 15.84 12.35 4.74
C ASN A 360 16.10 11.79 3.33
N ALA A 361 15.10 11.86 2.45
CA ALA A 361 15.24 11.38 1.07
C ALA A 361 16.34 12.15 0.31
N ASN A 362 16.34 13.48 0.39
CA ASN A 362 17.36 14.30 -0.27
C ASN A 362 18.73 14.10 0.33
N TYR A 363 18.83 13.92 1.66
CA TYR A 363 20.12 13.62 2.32
C TYR A 363 20.73 12.32 1.79
N MET A 364 19.96 11.24 1.75
CA MET A 364 20.44 9.96 1.24
C MET A 364 20.77 10.02 -0.24
N MET A 365 19.90 10.60 -1.05
CA MET A 365 20.08 10.74 -2.50
C MET A 365 21.41 11.42 -2.81
N ARG A 366 21.71 12.54 -2.14
CA ARG A 366 22.96 13.31 -2.36
C ARG A 366 24.22 12.55 -1.95
N LYS A 367 24.14 11.67 -0.97
CA LYS A 367 25.27 10.81 -0.56
C LYS A 367 25.46 9.65 -1.53
N LEU A 368 24.40 9.03 -1.99
CA LEU A 368 24.47 7.83 -2.81
C LEU A 368 24.77 8.10 -4.29
N GLN A 369 24.51 9.32 -4.81
CA GLN A 369 24.84 9.68 -6.20
C GLN A 369 26.34 9.60 -6.54
N GLU A 370 27.22 9.57 -5.53
CA GLU A 370 28.65 9.39 -5.74
C GLU A 370 28.96 8.01 -6.38
N ALA A 371 28.22 6.97 -5.97
CA ALA A 371 28.46 5.59 -6.35
C ALA A 371 27.42 5.01 -7.33
N TYR A 372 26.23 5.58 -7.38
CA TYR A 372 25.11 5.14 -8.24
C TYR A 372 24.73 6.24 -9.23
N ASP A 373 24.18 5.88 -10.38
CA ASP A 373 23.66 6.87 -11.30
C ASP A 373 22.37 7.48 -10.73
N LEU A 374 22.21 8.79 -10.88
CA LEU A 374 20.99 9.54 -10.57
C LEU A 374 20.37 10.03 -11.91
N PRO A 375 19.43 9.26 -12.49
CA PRO A 375 18.90 9.56 -13.84
C PRO A 375 18.23 10.92 -13.94
N PHE A 376 17.59 11.36 -12.84
CA PHE A 376 16.92 12.66 -12.75
C PHE A 376 17.50 13.46 -11.61
N ASP A 377 18.57 14.22 -11.85
CA ASP A 377 19.25 15.02 -10.83
C ASP A 377 18.46 16.28 -10.49
N GLN A 378 17.44 16.10 -9.66
CA GLN A 378 16.57 17.14 -9.13
C GLN A 378 16.35 16.92 -7.63
N VAL A 379 15.85 17.94 -6.94
CA VAL A 379 15.38 17.80 -5.56
C VAL A 379 14.17 16.88 -5.56
N CYS A 380 14.29 15.75 -4.87
CA CYS A 380 13.18 14.81 -4.71
C CYS A 380 12.27 15.20 -3.55
N LYS A 381 11.12 14.56 -3.47
CA LYS A 381 10.22 14.63 -2.33
C LYS A 381 10.59 13.53 -1.32
N HIS A 382 9.68 12.65 -0.96
CA HIS A 382 9.85 11.64 0.11
C HIS A 382 10.66 10.40 -0.31
N GLU A 383 10.85 10.19 -1.59
CA GLU A 383 11.58 9.06 -2.18
C GLU A 383 12.43 9.51 -3.36
N PHE A 384 13.35 8.67 -3.79
CA PHE A 384 14.20 8.91 -4.96
C PHE A 384 14.56 7.60 -5.64
N VAL A 385 14.95 7.71 -6.92
CA VAL A 385 15.34 6.55 -7.74
C VAL A 385 16.76 6.72 -8.22
N LEU A 386 17.59 5.73 -7.87
CA LEU A 386 18.94 5.55 -8.40
C LEU A 386 18.92 4.49 -9.51
N SER A 387 20.02 4.39 -10.26
CA SER A 387 20.22 3.31 -11.21
C SER A 387 21.54 2.58 -10.93
N GLY A 388 21.46 1.24 -10.92
CA GLY A 388 22.61 0.34 -10.82
C GLY A 388 23.35 0.12 -12.14
N ASN A 389 23.19 0.98 -13.15
CA ASN A 389 23.82 0.81 -14.46
C ASN A 389 25.36 0.85 -14.42
N ARG A 390 25.97 1.56 -13.46
CA ARG A 390 27.42 1.51 -13.25
C ARG A 390 27.87 0.10 -12.84
N GLN A 391 27.18 -0.50 -11.89
CA GLN A 391 27.46 -1.84 -11.35
C GLN A 391 27.16 -2.92 -12.41
N LYS A 392 26.11 -2.74 -13.21
CA LYS A 392 25.79 -3.65 -14.31
C LYS A 392 26.91 -3.79 -15.33
N LYS A 393 27.64 -2.70 -15.63
CA LYS A 393 28.80 -2.74 -16.52
C LYS A 393 29.95 -3.62 -15.96
N LEU A 394 29.94 -3.87 -14.64
CA LEU A 394 30.87 -4.74 -13.93
C LEU A 394 30.32 -6.17 -13.74
N GLY A 395 29.14 -6.47 -14.31
CA GLY A 395 28.47 -7.76 -14.18
C GLY A 395 27.54 -7.88 -12.96
N VAL A 396 27.41 -6.84 -12.13
CA VAL A 396 26.57 -6.84 -10.92
C VAL A 396 25.23 -6.17 -11.23
N ARG A 397 24.15 -6.93 -11.19
CA ARG A 397 22.80 -6.43 -11.43
C ARG A 397 22.19 -5.84 -10.15
N THR A 398 21.14 -5.04 -10.31
CA THR A 398 20.42 -4.46 -9.15
C THR A 398 19.88 -5.52 -8.18
N VAL A 399 19.43 -6.68 -8.66
CA VAL A 399 19.02 -7.79 -7.78
C VAL A 399 20.18 -8.33 -6.94
N ASP A 400 21.42 -8.28 -7.43
CA ASP A 400 22.58 -8.73 -6.68
C ASP A 400 22.89 -7.76 -5.54
N ILE A 401 22.78 -6.45 -5.79
CA ILE A 401 22.87 -5.40 -4.76
C ILE A 401 21.80 -5.61 -3.69
N ALA A 402 20.55 -5.86 -4.11
CA ALA A 402 19.44 -6.14 -3.19
C ALA A 402 19.70 -7.37 -2.31
N LYS A 403 20.23 -8.46 -2.90
CA LYS A 403 20.61 -9.66 -2.14
C LYS A 403 21.78 -9.40 -1.19
N ARG A 404 22.74 -8.55 -1.59
CA ARG A 404 23.90 -8.20 -0.73
C ARG A 404 23.49 -7.34 0.47
N LEU A 405 22.45 -6.50 0.34
CA LEU A 405 21.89 -5.76 1.49
C LEU A 405 21.37 -6.68 2.59
N LEU A 406 20.80 -7.84 2.25
CA LEU A 406 20.37 -8.84 3.22
C LEU A 406 21.52 -9.35 4.10
N ASP A 407 22.73 -9.50 3.55
CA ASP A 407 23.93 -9.88 4.30
C ASP A 407 24.35 -8.82 5.33
N HIS A 408 23.90 -7.60 5.15
CA HIS A 408 24.13 -6.48 6.06
C HIS A 408 22.92 -6.18 6.96
N ASN A 409 21.93 -7.10 7.05
CA ASN A 409 20.71 -6.97 7.83
C ASN A 409 19.80 -5.79 7.41
N PHE A 410 19.85 -5.38 6.15
CA PHE A 410 18.93 -4.41 5.60
C PHE A 410 17.90 -5.08 4.70
N HIS A 411 16.63 -4.68 4.84
CA HIS A 411 15.63 -4.99 3.83
C HIS A 411 16.01 -4.25 2.53
N PRO A 412 15.94 -4.93 1.36
CA PRO A 412 16.25 -4.25 0.10
C PRO A 412 15.20 -3.18 -0.23
N PRO A 413 15.58 -2.11 -0.93
CA PRO A 413 14.64 -1.18 -1.53
C PRO A 413 13.85 -1.83 -2.67
N THR A 414 12.89 -1.11 -3.24
CA THR A 414 12.21 -1.52 -4.46
C THR A 414 13.18 -1.50 -5.63
N VAL A 415 13.24 -2.59 -6.40
CA VAL A 415 14.15 -2.74 -7.53
C VAL A 415 13.37 -2.95 -8.84
N TYR A 416 13.98 -2.55 -9.98
CA TYR A 416 13.40 -2.63 -11.32
C TYR A 416 12.07 -1.87 -11.50
N PHE A 417 11.83 -0.91 -10.64
CA PHE A 417 10.68 -0.01 -10.72
C PHE A 417 11.12 1.41 -10.31
N PRO A 418 10.62 2.49 -10.95
CA PRO A 418 9.71 2.50 -12.11
C PRO A 418 10.38 2.03 -13.40
N LEU A 419 9.57 1.52 -14.35
CA LEU A 419 10.05 0.85 -15.57
C LEU A 419 10.83 1.77 -16.52
N ILE A 420 10.65 3.09 -16.41
CA ILE A 420 11.36 4.09 -17.22
C ILE A 420 12.82 4.27 -16.80
N VAL A 421 13.24 3.67 -15.67
CA VAL A 421 14.64 3.69 -15.19
C VAL A 421 15.23 2.29 -15.29
N GLY A 422 16.26 2.13 -16.11
CA GLY A 422 17.00 0.88 -16.19
C GLY A 422 17.78 0.59 -14.90
N GLU A 423 17.75 -0.67 -14.43
CA GLU A 423 18.39 -1.10 -13.17
C GLU A 423 17.97 -0.21 -11.98
N ALA A 424 16.69 0.15 -11.90
CA ALA A 424 16.15 1.05 -10.89
C ALA A 424 16.33 0.50 -9.46
N ILE A 425 16.65 1.43 -8.54
CA ILE A 425 16.71 1.23 -7.09
C ILE A 425 15.93 2.40 -6.48
N MET A 426 14.71 2.15 -5.99
CA MET A 426 13.83 3.16 -5.43
C MET A 426 13.86 3.08 -3.91
N ILE A 427 14.19 4.19 -3.26
CA ILE A 427 14.40 4.27 -1.81
C ILE A 427 13.48 5.33 -1.22
N GLU A 428 12.68 4.93 -0.22
CA GLU A 428 11.89 5.80 0.64
C GLU A 428 12.35 5.64 2.10
N PRO A 429 13.10 6.60 2.66
CA PRO A 429 13.61 6.48 4.02
C PRO A 429 12.57 6.73 5.10
N THR A 430 11.48 7.41 4.79
CA THR A 430 10.48 7.95 5.73
C THR A 430 11.03 9.02 6.68
N GLU A 431 10.17 9.63 7.47
CA GLU A 431 10.54 10.60 8.50
C GLU A 431 10.94 9.95 9.83
N THR A 432 10.67 8.64 9.99
CA THR A 432 10.80 7.97 11.30
C THR A 432 12.22 7.47 11.58
N GLU A 433 13.07 7.43 10.57
CA GLU A 433 14.43 6.93 10.72
C GLU A 433 15.38 7.98 11.29
N SER A 434 16.29 7.53 12.17
CA SER A 434 17.33 8.38 12.71
C SER A 434 18.44 8.62 11.68
N LYS A 435 19.19 9.72 11.86
CA LYS A 435 20.35 10.01 11.01
C LYS A 435 21.37 8.87 11.03
N GLU A 436 21.60 8.25 12.19
CA GLU A 436 22.52 7.13 12.36
C GLU A 436 22.07 5.91 11.56
N THR A 437 20.78 5.62 11.51
CA THR A 437 20.21 4.55 10.66
C THR A 437 20.43 4.86 9.18
N LEU A 438 20.13 6.09 8.76
CA LEU A 438 20.34 6.52 7.38
C LEU A 438 21.82 6.44 6.98
N ASP A 439 22.74 6.91 7.83
CA ASP A 439 24.18 6.85 7.58
C ASP A 439 24.66 5.39 7.46
N SER A 440 24.21 4.50 8.34
CA SER A 440 24.57 3.07 8.29
C SER A 440 24.11 2.40 6.98
N PHE A 441 22.92 2.76 6.48
CA PHE A 441 22.45 2.26 5.19
C PHE A 441 23.25 2.85 4.02
N ILE A 442 23.56 4.15 4.05
CA ILE A 442 24.40 4.82 3.06
C ILE A 442 25.78 4.17 2.99
N ASP A 443 26.42 3.98 4.13
CA ASP A 443 27.75 3.35 4.20
C ASP A 443 27.73 1.92 3.64
N THR A 444 26.64 1.18 3.91
CA THR A 444 26.45 -0.16 3.36
C THR A 444 26.29 -0.14 1.84
N MET A 445 25.49 0.76 1.29
CA MET A 445 25.33 0.91 -0.15
C MET A 445 26.63 1.32 -0.83
N LEU A 446 27.40 2.25 -0.26
CA LEU A 446 28.71 2.65 -0.76
C LEU A 446 29.71 1.49 -0.70
N LYS A 447 29.69 0.71 0.37
CA LYS A 447 30.51 -0.52 0.49
C LYS A 447 30.15 -1.53 -0.59
N ILE A 448 28.87 -1.80 -0.85
CA ILE A 448 28.45 -2.73 -1.91
C ILE A 448 28.89 -2.23 -3.29
N ALA A 449 28.81 -0.93 -3.55
CA ALA A 449 29.30 -0.34 -4.79
C ALA A 449 30.81 -0.53 -4.95
N LYS A 450 31.58 -0.42 -3.87
CA LYS A 450 33.01 -0.69 -3.86
C LYS A 450 33.30 -2.19 -4.07
N GLU A 451 32.58 -3.08 -3.39
CA GLU A 451 32.68 -4.54 -3.58
C GLU A 451 32.42 -4.91 -5.05
N ALA A 452 31.44 -4.27 -5.71
CA ALA A 452 31.16 -4.51 -7.13
C ALA A 452 32.34 -4.18 -8.06
N VAL A 453 33.23 -3.27 -7.66
CA VAL A 453 34.47 -2.93 -8.40
C VAL A 453 35.63 -3.87 -8.05
N GLU A 454 35.83 -4.13 -6.75
CA GLU A 454 37.03 -4.82 -6.26
C GLU A 454 36.88 -6.36 -6.28
N ASN A 455 35.65 -6.86 -6.04
CA ASN A 455 35.33 -8.28 -5.99
C ASN A 455 33.83 -8.50 -6.34
N PRO A 456 33.45 -8.40 -7.63
CA PRO A 456 32.05 -8.50 -8.06
C PRO A 456 31.40 -9.84 -7.68
N GLU A 457 32.16 -10.93 -7.58
CA GLU A 457 31.62 -12.26 -7.24
C GLU A 457 30.92 -12.28 -5.87
N ILE A 458 31.46 -11.55 -4.87
CA ILE A 458 30.86 -11.49 -3.54
C ILE A 458 29.45 -10.86 -3.55
N VAL A 459 29.20 -9.97 -4.51
CA VAL A 459 27.88 -9.36 -4.68
C VAL A 459 26.97 -10.25 -5.54
N GLN A 460 27.51 -10.86 -6.60
CA GLN A 460 26.77 -11.74 -7.50
C GLN A 460 26.27 -13.01 -6.80
N GLU A 461 27.03 -13.55 -5.86
CA GLU A 461 26.69 -14.77 -5.12
C GLU A 461 25.88 -14.52 -3.85
N ALA A 462 25.68 -13.25 -3.47
CA ALA A 462 24.85 -12.90 -2.30
C ALA A 462 23.42 -13.44 -2.43
N PRO A 463 22.73 -13.77 -1.32
CA PRO A 463 23.12 -13.55 0.07
C PRO A 463 23.97 -14.71 0.63
N HIS A 464 24.95 -14.38 1.49
CA HIS A 464 25.86 -15.35 2.11
C HIS A 464 25.43 -15.73 3.53
N SER A 465 24.89 -14.76 4.30
CA SER A 465 24.61 -14.90 5.73
C SER A 465 23.16 -15.25 6.05
N THR A 466 22.27 -15.22 5.05
CA THR A 466 20.84 -15.49 5.27
C THR A 466 20.53 -16.98 5.35
N TYR A 467 19.43 -17.30 6.02
CA TYR A 467 18.91 -18.64 6.19
C TYR A 467 18.56 -19.33 4.85
N VAL A 468 17.99 -18.56 3.91
CA VAL A 468 17.68 -19.02 2.55
C VAL A 468 18.59 -18.30 1.57
N LYS A 469 19.20 -19.02 0.68
CA LYS A 469 20.05 -18.51 -0.40
C LYS A 469 19.20 -18.04 -1.60
N ARG A 470 19.79 -17.93 -2.78
CA ARG A 470 19.06 -17.61 -4.01
C ARG A 470 18.03 -18.68 -4.34
N LEU A 471 16.80 -18.24 -4.59
CA LEU A 471 15.71 -19.11 -4.96
C LEU A 471 15.59 -19.21 -6.48
N ASP A 472 15.06 -20.33 -6.97
CA ASP A 472 14.62 -20.47 -8.36
C ASP A 472 13.26 -19.77 -8.53
N GLU A 473 13.30 -18.46 -8.72
CA GLU A 473 12.12 -17.59 -8.88
C GLU A 473 11.29 -18.00 -10.10
N THR A 474 11.95 -18.48 -11.18
CA THR A 474 11.27 -18.94 -12.39
C THR A 474 10.44 -20.18 -12.13
N ARG A 475 10.99 -21.16 -11.41
CA ARG A 475 10.25 -22.36 -11.01
C ARG A 475 9.11 -22.02 -10.05
N ALA A 476 9.37 -21.18 -9.06
CA ALA A 476 8.37 -20.74 -8.09
C ALA A 476 7.16 -20.04 -8.77
N ALA A 477 7.42 -19.21 -9.78
CA ALA A 477 6.35 -18.53 -10.53
C ALA A 477 5.59 -19.44 -11.49
N ARG A 478 6.32 -20.35 -12.21
CA ARG A 478 5.73 -21.16 -13.30
C ARG A 478 5.18 -22.51 -12.84
N LYS A 479 5.74 -23.07 -11.77
CA LYS A 479 5.38 -24.39 -11.25
C LYS A 479 5.31 -24.37 -9.71
N PRO A 480 4.40 -23.56 -9.12
CA PRO A 480 4.29 -23.47 -7.67
C PRO A 480 3.78 -24.79 -7.09
N ILE A 481 4.36 -25.22 -5.96
CA ILE A 481 3.85 -26.33 -5.15
C ILE A 481 2.90 -25.71 -4.11
N LEU A 482 1.60 -25.89 -4.32
CA LEU A 482 0.55 -25.22 -3.53
C LEU A 482 0.01 -26.07 -2.38
N ARG A 483 0.42 -27.34 -2.28
CA ARG A 483 -0.04 -28.26 -1.24
C ARG A 483 1.13 -29.03 -0.67
N TYR A 484 1.10 -29.23 0.63
CA TYR A 484 2.00 -30.18 1.27
C TYR A 484 1.66 -31.59 0.77
N GLN A 485 2.69 -32.36 0.43
CA GLN A 485 2.60 -33.79 0.11
C GLN A 485 3.54 -34.49 1.05
N LYS A 486 2.99 -35.40 1.87
CA LYS A 486 3.80 -36.23 2.73
C LYS A 486 4.64 -37.15 1.86
N GLU A 487 5.95 -37.07 2.02
CA GLU A 487 6.84 -38.07 1.38
C GLU A 487 6.50 -39.45 1.95
N VAL A 488 6.19 -40.41 1.07
CA VAL A 488 5.80 -41.77 1.41
C VAL A 488 7.07 -42.63 1.62
#